data_103c339a51a2942be4d452f9b2f859c0
#
_entry.id   103c339a51a2942be4d452f9b2f859c0
#
_cell.length_a   1.000
_cell.length_b   1.000
_cell.length_c   1.000
_cell.angle_alpha   90.00
_cell.angle_beta   90.00
_cell.angle_gamma   90.00
#
_symmetry.space_group_name_H-M   'P 1'
#
loop_
_entity.id
_entity.type
_entity.pdbx_description
1 polymer ?
#
loop_
_entity_poly.entity_id
_entity_poly.type
_entity_poly.pdbx_seq_one_letter_code
_entity_poly.pdbx_strand_id
1 'polypeptide(L)'
;RENGPPKKGHDDVNEAMIRHWAQIMEETSPAYTDRDAAARTSKGGIIAPPSMLQIWSMEGYPETGDPQLDEQQKLHAVFDAHGFTGVLGTNSTSEMVRDLRPGDSVVAHTVIDTISEQKATARGIGYFIETLTRFTDQDGAEVGKQVFRVLKFIPNESNQATAADGATAGAPAAPVRIASPRGMDNGWWWNAVDEGKMLIQRCKNCQTLRHPPRPMCGECQSTEWDSIESSMEGEVFSFTTLHYPKVPGYSYPLCCAVIQLAEGTRIVSNIVGIDHEQVKIGMRVKGKIEQIDEKTMLPQFYPA
;
A
#
# COMPACT_ATOMS: atom_id res chain seq x y z
N ARG A 1 1.43 21.77 22.14
CA ARG A 1 2.80 21.32 22.39
C ARG A 1 3.52 21.17 21.06
N GLU A 2 4.76 21.63 20.94
CA GLU A 2 5.56 21.45 19.74
C GLU A 2 5.73 19.97 19.40
N ASN A 3 5.63 19.62 18.12
CA ASN A 3 5.72 18.23 17.63
C ASN A 3 7.16 17.79 17.33
N GLY A 4 8.15 18.53 17.78
CA GLY A 4 9.56 18.32 17.51
C GLY A 4 10.19 19.53 16.81
N PRO A 5 11.42 19.38 16.31
CA PRO A 5 12.08 20.46 15.58
C PRO A 5 11.35 20.78 14.27
N PRO A 6 11.51 22.00 13.74
CA PRO A 6 11.00 22.36 12.43
C PRO A 6 11.51 21.41 11.34
N LYS A 7 10.64 21.04 10.41
CA LYS A 7 10.97 20.14 9.29
C LYS A 7 11.16 20.93 8.02
N LYS A 8 12.36 20.93 7.49
CA LYS A 8 12.67 21.52 6.21
C LYS A 8 12.48 20.48 5.10
N GLY A 9 11.84 20.87 3.99
CA GLY A 9 11.74 20.04 2.80
C GLY A 9 13.12 19.68 2.24
N HIS A 10 13.21 18.51 1.64
CA HIS A 10 14.44 18.03 0.99
C HIS A 10 14.82 18.91 -0.22
N ASP A 11 13.81 19.29 -0.99
CA ASP A 11 13.96 20.09 -2.20
C ASP A 11 13.22 21.42 -2.07
N ASP A 12 13.78 22.45 -2.67
CA ASP A 12 13.08 23.73 -2.86
C ASP A 12 11.92 23.56 -3.86
N VAL A 13 10.96 24.47 -3.82
CA VAL A 13 9.88 24.53 -4.80
C VAL A 13 10.47 24.56 -6.21
N ASN A 14 10.03 23.62 -7.06
CA ASN A 14 10.60 23.48 -8.39
C ASN A 14 9.55 23.15 -9.45
N GLU A 15 9.82 23.57 -10.68
CA GLU A 15 8.88 23.43 -11.79
C GLU A 15 8.66 21.96 -12.22
N ALA A 16 9.65 21.08 -11.99
CA ALA A 16 9.52 19.68 -12.37
C ALA A 16 8.43 18.99 -11.53
N MET A 17 8.45 19.20 -10.22
CA MET A 17 7.41 18.66 -9.32
C MET A 17 6.05 19.32 -9.57
N ILE A 18 6.01 20.63 -9.79
CA ILE A 18 4.77 21.33 -10.15
C ILE A 18 4.16 20.73 -11.42
N ARG A 19 4.97 20.52 -12.46
CA ARG A 19 4.52 19.93 -13.72
C ARG A 19 4.00 18.51 -13.53
N HIS A 20 4.71 17.65 -12.77
CA HIS A 20 4.27 16.29 -12.50
C HIS A 20 2.97 16.26 -11.71
N TRP A 21 2.85 17.11 -10.70
CA TRP A 21 1.60 17.25 -9.95
C TRP A 21 0.44 17.66 -10.85
N ALA A 22 0.63 18.71 -11.65
CA ALA A 22 -0.40 19.18 -12.58
C ALA A 22 -0.84 18.08 -13.56
N GLN A 23 0.11 17.29 -14.10
CA GLN A 23 -0.19 16.16 -14.97
C GLN A 23 -1.01 15.06 -14.27
N ILE A 24 -0.64 14.68 -13.04
CA ILE A 24 -1.36 13.67 -12.28
C ILE A 24 -2.78 14.11 -11.93
N MET A 25 -2.94 15.41 -11.61
CA MET A 25 -4.23 16.00 -11.23
C MET A 25 -5.06 16.45 -12.44
N GLU A 26 -4.57 16.23 -13.67
CA GLU A 26 -5.17 16.74 -14.92
C GLU A 26 -5.43 18.26 -14.89
N GLU A 27 -4.58 18.99 -14.15
CA GLU A 27 -4.66 20.44 -13.99
C GLU A 27 -3.98 21.13 -15.19
N THR A 28 -4.74 21.97 -15.88
CA THR A 28 -4.31 22.61 -17.14
C THR A 28 -4.06 24.12 -17.01
N SER A 29 -4.17 24.68 -15.80
CA SER A 29 -3.94 26.10 -15.59
C SER A 29 -2.55 26.53 -16.06
N PRO A 30 -2.46 27.56 -16.91
CA PRO A 30 -1.18 28.05 -17.39
C PRO A 30 -0.27 28.58 -16.26
N ALA A 31 -0.85 28.98 -15.13
CA ALA A 31 -0.07 29.42 -13.96
C ALA A 31 0.87 28.33 -13.41
N TYR A 32 0.62 27.05 -13.72
CA TYR A 32 1.41 25.91 -13.28
C TYR A 32 2.23 25.24 -14.40
N THR A 33 1.84 25.44 -15.66
CA THR A 33 2.30 24.60 -16.76
C THR A 33 3.04 25.35 -17.88
N ASP A 34 2.85 26.65 -18.01
CA ASP A 34 3.39 27.47 -19.11
C ASP A 34 3.98 28.78 -18.60
N ARG A 35 5.30 28.91 -18.67
CA ARG A 35 6.04 30.11 -18.18
C ARG A 35 5.59 31.40 -18.81
N ASP A 36 5.41 31.42 -20.14
CA ASP A 36 5.06 32.64 -20.88
C ASP A 36 3.62 33.05 -20.61
N ALA A 37 2.73 32.10 -20.54
CA ALA A 37 1.35 32.33 -20.18
C ALA A 37 1.21 32.75 -18.72
N ALA A 38 1.89 32.07 -17.79
CA ALA A 38 1.91 32.40 -16.36
C ALA A 38 2.42 33.84 -16.11
N ALA A 39 3.45 34.26 -16.84
CA ALA A 39 3.97 35.64 -16.75
C ALA A 39 2.94 36.71 -17.14
N ARG A 40 1.97 36.38 -18.00
CA ARG A 40 0.88 37.26 -18.40
C ARG A 40 -0.33 37.24 -17.48
N THR A 41 -0.37 36.34 -16.51
CA THR A 41 -1.44 36.28 -15.48
C THR A 41 -1.16 37.25 -14.34
N SER A 42 -2.13 37.45 -13.47
CA SER A 42 -1.95 38.23 -12.23
C SER A 42 -0.90 37.63 -11.30
N LYS A 43 -0.47 36.38 -11.56
CA LYS A 43 0.57 35.70 -10.79
C LYS A 43 1.98 36.10 -11.20
N GLY A 44 2.16 36.59 -12.42
CA GLY A 44 3.44 37.11 -12.92
C GLY A 44 4.54 36.07 -13.12
N GLY A 45 4.20 34.80 -13.20
CA GLY A 45 5.10 33.68 -13.40
C GLY A 45 4.56 32.37 -12.82
N ILE A 46 5.30 31.28 -12.98
CA ILE A 46 4.93 29.97 -12.43
C ILE A 46 4.80 30.06 -10.91
N ILE A 47 3.73 29.46 -10.39
CA ILE A 47 3.49 29.25 -8.97
C ILE A 47 3.22 27.77 -8.68
N ALA A 48 3.44 27.34 -7.46
CA ALA A 48 3.03 26.01 -7.02
C ALA A 48 1.52 26.00 -6.73
N PRO A 49 0.80 24.94 -7.13
CA PRO A 49 -0.59 24.72 -6.68
C PRO A 49 -0.71 24.77 -5.15
N PRO A 50 -1.73 25.46 -4.60
CA PRO A 50 -1.93 25.53 -3.15
C PRO A 50 -2.01 24.16 -2.46
N SER A 51 -2.53 23.15 -3.17
CA SER A 51 -2.62 21.75 -2.70
C SER A 51 -1.25 21.06 -2.50
N MET A 52 -0.18 21.67 -3.02
CA MET A 52 1.19 21.16 -2.83
C MET A 52 1.87 21.71 -1.57
N LEU A 53 1.22 22.55 -0.77
CA LEU A 53 1.85 23.22 0.38
C LEU A 53 2.63 22.25 1.29
N GLN A 54 2.01 21.16 1.67
CA GLN A 54 2.63 20.15 2.55
C GLN A 54 3.81 19.42 1.87
N ILE A 55 3.76 19.23 0.56
CA ILE A 55 4.78 18.46 -0.18
C ILE A 55 6.15 19.13 -0.04
N TRP A 56 6.19 20.44 -0.03
CA TRP A 56 7.42 21.22 0.06
C TRP A 56 8.13 21.19 1.42
N SER A 57 7.52 20.56 2.42
CA SER A 57 8.12 20.35 3.73
C SER A 57 8.42 18.87 4.01
N MET A 58 8.20 17.99 3.03
CA MET A 58 8.48 16.56 3.20
C MET A 58 9.98 16.32 3.25
N GLU A 59 10.41 15.69 4.32
CA GLU A 59 11.77 15.17 4.45
C GLU A 59 11.90 13.96 3.52
N GLY A 60 13.05 13.79 2.90
CA GLY A 60 13.35 12.61 2.10
C GLY A 60 13.28 11.31 2.92
N TYR A 61 13.49 10.18 2.27
CA TYR A 61 13.58 8.89 2.95
C TYR A 61 14.76 8.94 3.95
N PRO A 62 14.58 8.50 5.21
CA PRO A 62 15.67 8.50 6.19
C PRO A 62 16.81 7.60 5.70
N GLU A 63 18.01 8.12 5.70
CA GLU A 63 19.21 7.44 5.14
C GLU A 63 19.63 6.25 5.97
N THR A 64 19.29 5.88 7.01
CA THR A 64 19.64 4.75 7.92
C THR A 64 19.67 5.18 9.40
N GLY A 65 18.98 4.44 10.22
CA GLY A 65 18.93 4.62 11.68
C GLY A 65 17.49 4.40 12.20
N ASP A 66 17.35 4.20 13.49
CA ASP A 66 16.05 4.18 14.12
C ASP A 66 15.39 5.55 13.98
N PRO A 67 14.24 5.67 13.32
CA PRO A 67 13.54 6.94 13.19
C PRO A 67 13.19 7.46 14.59
N GLN A 68 13.71 8.63 14.92
CA GLN A 68 13.32 9.31 16.14
C GLN A 68 11.84 9.69 16.05
N LEU A 69 11.00 9.09 16.90
CA LEU A 69 9.58 9.40 16.93
C LEU A 69 9.36 10.85 17.32
N ASP A 70 8.58 11.57 16.53
CA ASP A 70 8.10 12.90 16.91
C ASP A 70 7.01 12.81 18.02
N GLU A 71 6.60 13.95 18.58
CA GLU A 71 5.65 13.97 19.70
C GLU A 71 4.27 13.42 19.30
N GLN A 72 3.84 13.59 18.05
CA GLN A 72 2.60 13.02 17.56
C GLN A 72 2.69 11.50 17.48
N GLN A 73 3.79 10.96 16.98
CA GLN A 73 4.03 9.52 16.93
C GLN A 73 4.10 8.91 18.34
N LYS A 74 4.77 9.58 19.26
CA LYS A 74 4.78 9.19 20.70
C LYS A 74 3.38 9.20 21.30
N LEU A 75 2.59 10.24 21.00
CA LEU A 75 1.19 10.33 21.42
C LEU A 75 0.37 9.17 20.85
N HIS A 76 0.51 8.88 19.56
CA HIS A 76 -0.18 7.75 18.93
C HIS A 76 0.20 6.42 19.59
N ALA A 77 1.47 6.19 19.92
CA ALA A 77 1.91 4.99 20.62
C ALA A 77 1.25 4.83 22.01
N VAL A 78 1.05 5.93 22.72
CA VAL A 78 0.28 5.91 24.00
C VAL A 78 -1.15 5.47 23.76
N PHE A 79 -1.82 5.99 22.74
CA PHE A 79 -3.18 5.56 22.37
C PHE A 79 -3.22 4.08 21.98
N ASP A 80 -2.23 3.62 21.20
CA ASP A 80 -2.14 2.22 20.77
C ASP A 80 -2.00 1.27 21.96
N ALA A 81 -1.17 1.63 22.94
CA ALA A 81 -0.98 0.87 24.17
C ALA A 81 -2.26 0.75 25.03
N HIS A 82 -3.22 1.67 24.83
CA HIS A 82 -4.52 1.66 25.51
C HIS A 82 -5.65 1.10 24.62
N GLY A 83 -5.32 0.45 23.50
CA GLY A 83 -6.29 -0.21 22.63
C GLY A 83 -6.90 0.67 21.53
N PHE A 84 -6.53 1.95 21.44
CA PHE A 84 -6.98 2.87 20.38
C PHE A 84 -6.13 2.69 19.12
N THR A 85 -6.13 1.48 18.55
CA THR A 85 -5.26 1.09 17.43
C THR A 85 -5.73 1.61 16.07
N GLY A 86 -7.00 1.96 15.95
CA GLY A 86 -7.54 2.53 14.71
C GLY A 86 -7.05 3.97 14.51
N VAL A 87 -6.71 4.32 13.27
CA VAL A 87 -6.34 5.68 12.88
C VAL A 87 -7.04 6.06 11.58
N LEU A 88 -7.62 7.27 11.52
CA LEU A 88 -8.30 7.78 10.35
C LEU A 88 -8.12 9.29 10.25
N GLY A 89 -7.55 9.77 9.13
CA GLY A 89 -7.60 11.19 8.78
C GLY A 89 -9.04 11.61 8.47
N THR A 90 -9.55 12.62 9.16
CA THR A 90 -10.95 13.03 9.04
C THR A 90 -11.11 14.37 8.32
N ASN A 91 -10.23 15.31 8.57
CA ASN A 91 -10.32 16.65 8.00
C ASN A 91 -8.91 17.19 7.73
N SER A 92 -8.78 17.95 6.65
CA SER A 92 -7.62 18.77 6.37
C SER A 92 -8.09 20.12 5.85
N THR A 93 -7.58 21.20 6.44
CA THR A 93 -7.86 22.56 6.00
C THR A 93 -6.53 23.28 5.82
N SER A 94 -6.28 23.84 4.66
CA SER A 94 -5.07 24.59 4.35
C SER A 94 -5.42 26.01 3.94
N GLU A 95 -4.67 26.97 4.44
CA GLU A 95 -4.77 28.39 4.08
C GLU A 95 -3.42 28.87 3.57
N MET A 96 -3.41 29.52 2.40
CA MET A 96 -2.22 30.13 1.83
C MET A 96 -2.19 31.61 2.16
N VAL A 97 -1.04 32.11 2.60
CA VAL A 97 -0.79 33.54 2.79
C VAL A 97 -0.26 34.18 1.51
N ARG A 98 0.61 33.45 0.78
CA ARG A 98 1.12 33.86 -0.53
C ARG A 98 1.31 32.66 -1.45
N ASP A 99 1.40 32.90 -2.73
CA ASP A 99 1.80 31.87 -3.69
C ASP A 99 3.27 31.46 -3.47
N LEU A 100 3.54 30.18 -3.52
CA LEU A 100 4.89 29.62 -3.54
C LEU A 100 5.42 29.61 -4.98
N ARG A 101 6.70 29.96 -5.13
CA ARG A 101 7.37 30.05 -6.44
C ARG A 101 8.57 29.13 -6.52
N PRO A 102 8.96 28.70 -7.72
CA PRO A 102 10.23 27.99 -7.88
C PRO A 102 11.40 28.74 -7.23
N GLY A 103 12.15 28.02 -6.36
CA GLY A 103 13.23 28.58 -5.55
C GLY A 103 12.84 28.92 -4.11
N ASP A 104 11.56 28.93 -3.74
CA ASP A 104 11.16 29.03 -2.33
C ASP A 104 11.58 27.75 -1.58
N SER A 105 12.13 27.91 -0.38
CA SER A 105 12.42 26.83 0.54
C SER A 105 11.40 26.83 1.67
N VAL A 106 10.77 25.70 1.95
CA VAL A 106 9.66 25.65 2.90
C VAL A 106 10.04 24.88 4.16
N VAL A 107 9.73 25.45 5.31
CA VAL A 107 9.93 24.86 6.64
C VAL A 107 8.59 24.72 7.34
N ALA A 108 8.28 23.53 7.82
CA ALA A 108 7.06 23.23 8.58
C ALA A 108 7.30 23.26 10.08
N HIS A 109 6.46 23.96 10.82
CA HIS A 109 6.43 24.04 12.26
C HIS A 109 5.11 23.45 12.74
N THR A 110 5.11 22.23 13.26
CA THR A 110 3.90 21.53 13.68
C THR A 110 3.75 21.55 15.19
N VAL A 111 2.54 21.79 15.64
CA VAL A 111 2.15 21.65 17.05
C VAL A 111 0.95 20.72 17.17
N ILE A 112 0.87 19.94 18.24
CA ILE A 112 -0.36 19.29 18.66
C ILE A 112 -1.24 20.38 19.27
N ASP A 113 -2.32 20.72 18.57
CA ASP A 113 -3.18 21.85 18.92
C ASP A 113 -4.26 21.41 19.90
N THR A 114 -5.10 20.45 19.53
CA THR A 114 -6.18 19.98 20.38
C THR A 114 -6.28 18.47 20.44
N ILE A 115 -6.75 17.95 21.58
CA ILE A 115 -7.22 16.58 21.74
C ILE A 115 -8.63 16.68 22.32
N SER A 116 -9.61 16.11 21.63
CA SER A 116 -11.00 16.14 22.08
C SER A 116 -11.22 15.28 23.31
N GLU A 117 -12.34 15.48 23.98
CA GLU A 117 -12.89 14.45 24.86
C GLU A 117 -13.20 13.18 24.08
N GLN A 118 -13.32 12.05 24.78
CA GLN A 118 -13.68 10.77 24.17
C GLN A 118 -15.06 10.85 23.53
N LYS A 119 -15.16 10.37 22.30
CA LYS A 119 -16.41 10.40 21.53
C LYS A 119 -16.73 9.02 20.96
N ALA A 120 -18.01 8.68 20.97
CA ALA A 120 -18.54 7.56 20.20
C ALA A 120 -18.70 7.98 18.74
N THR A 121 -18.21 7.17 17.84
CA THR A 121 -18.28 7.39 16.38
C THR A 121 -18.78 6.13 15.68
N ALA A 122 -19.15 6.22 14.41
CA ALA A 122 -19.50 5.06 13.61
C ALA A 122 -18.35 4.04 13.46
N ARG A 123 -17.10 4.45 13.70
CA ARG A 123 -15.92 3.58 13.62
C ARG A 123 -15.54 2.95 14.96
N GLY A 124 -16.02 3.51 16.05
CA GLY A 124 -15.69 3.10 17.41
C GLY A 124 -15.59 4.28 18.35
N ILE A 125 -15.23 4.00 19.59
CA ILE A 125 -14.98 5.03 20.61
C ILE A 125 -13.55 5.56 20.42
N GLY A 126 -13.39 6.88 20.39
CA GLY A 126 -12.08 7.46 20.11
C GLY A 126 -11.93 8.93 20.45
N TYR A 127 -10.80 9.47 20.07
CA TYR A 127 -10.39 10.86 20.29
C TYR A 127 -10.02 11.50 18.95
N PHE A 128 -10.43 12.75 18.74
CA PHE A 128 -9.93 13.55 17.64
C PHE A 128 -8.70 14.31 18.11
N ILE A 129 -7.63 14.20 17.34
CA ILE A 129 -6.37 14.89 17.55
C ILE A 129 -6.19 15.86 16.40
N GLU A 130 -6.03 17.13 16.68
CA GLU A 130 -5.71 18.16 15.70
C GLU A 130 -4.26 18.60 15.81
N THR A 131 -3.61 18.69 14.68
CA THR A 131 -2.31 19.33 14.54
C THR A 131 -2.46 20.61 13.73
N LEU A 132 -1.77 21.66 14.14
CA LEU A 132 -1.60 22.90 13.38
C LEU A 132 -0.16 22.94 12.89
N THR A 133 0.01 22.98 11.57
CA THR A 133 1.30 23.19 10.91
C THR A 133 1.32 24.58 10.30
N ARG A 134 2.33 25.39 10.68
CA ARG A 134 2.65 26.67 10.04
C ARG A 134 3.83 26.45 9.12
N PHE A 135 3.72 26.96 7.90
CA PHE A 135 4.77 26.88 6.92
C PHE A 135 5.40 28.25 6.72
N THR A 136 6.73 28.29 6.80
CA THR A 136 7.52 29.49 6.58
C THR A 136 8.45 29.31 5.39
N ASP A 137 8.85 30.41 4.76
CA ASP A 137 9.89 30.38 3.73
C ASP A 137 11.31 30.46 4.35
N GLN A 138 12.30 30.58 3.48
CA GLN A 138 13.73 30.68 3.85
C GLN A 138 14.04 31.92 4.72
N ASP A 139 13.21 32.95 4.65
CA ASP A 139 13.35 34.20 5.42
C ASP A 139 12.55 34.17 6.74
N GLY A 140 11.85 33.07 6.99
CA GLY A 140 11.00 32.88 8.16
C GLY A 140 9.61 33.54 8.06
N ALA A 141 9.24 34.05 6.87
CA ALA A 141 7.91 34.61 6.65
C ALA A 141 6.88 33.49 6.46
N GLU A 142 5.69 33.65 7.08
CA GLU A 142 4.61 32.66 6.95
C GLU A 142 4.08 32.63 5.52
N VAL A 143 4.06 31.46 4.91
CA VAL A 143 3.53 31.22 3.56
C VAL A 143 2.18 30.52 3.58
N GLY A 144 1.84 29.86 4.67
CA GLY A 144 0.56 29.21 4.84
C GLY A 144 0.48 28.41 6.14
N LYS A 145 -0.68 27.84 6.38
CA LYS A 145 -0.92 26.95 7.52
C LYS A 145 -1.86 25.81 7.15
N GLN A 146 -1.77 24.72 7.89
CA GLN A 146 -2.65 23.57 7.74
C GLN A 146 -3.11 23.08 9.11
N VAL A 147 -4.41 22.84 9.24
CA VAL A 147 -4.99 22.07 10.34
C VAL A 147 -5.32 20.68 9.83
N PHE A 148 -4.77 19.66 10.46
CA PHE A 148 -5.05 18.27 10.13
C PHE A 148 -5.64 17.56 11.34
N ARG A 149 -6.78 16.89 11.13
CA ARG A 149 -7.50 16.17 12.19
C ARG A 149 -7.47 14.68 11.93
N VAL A 150 -7.05 13.93 12.94
CA VAL A 150 -7.02 12.48 12.97
C VAL A 150 -7.96 11.97 14.05
N LEU A 151 -8.75 10.95 13.74
CA LEU A 151 -9.46 10.14 14.74
C LEU A 151 -8.60 8.95 15.13
N LYS A 152 -8.29 8.84 16.42
CA LYS A 152 -7.64 7.68 17.03
C LYS A 152 -8.71 6.94 17.84
N PHE A 153 -8.98 5.64 17.51
CA PHE A 153 -10.17 4.96 18.04
C PHE A 153 -9.92 3.47 18.34
N ILE A 154 -10.75 2.92 19.22
CA ILE A 154 -10.90 1.48 19.40
C ILE A 154 -11.89 1.02 18.33
N PRO A 155 -11.48 0.19 17.37
CA PRO A 155 -12.40 -0.29 16.32
C PRO A 155 -13.58 -1.05 16.92
N ASN A 156 -14.81 -0.78 16.46
CA ASN A 156 -15.96 -1.61 16.80
C ASN A 156 -15.76 -3.02 16.27
N GLU A 157 -16.20 -4.03 17.00
CA GLU A 157 -16.12 -5.44 16.56
C GLU A 157 -16.79 -5.66 15.19
N SER A 158 -17.87 -4.94 14.90
CA SER A 158 -18.52 -4.93 13.58
C SER A 158 -17.67 -4.30 12.47
N ASN A 159 -16.71 -3.44 12.79
CA ASN A 159 -15.81 -2.79 11.84
C ASN A 159 -14.43 -3.48 11.74
N GLN A 160 -14.09 -4.36 12.67
CA GLN A 160 -13.00 -5.31 12.48
C GLN A 160 -13.34 -6.33 11.36
N ALA A 161 -14.64 -6.59 11.16
CA ALA A 161 -15.13 -7.45 10.08
C ALA A 161 -15.13 -6.79 8.69
N THR A 162 -15.05 -5.46 8.55
CA THR A 162 -14.97 -4.78 7.22
C THR A 162 -13.54 -4.52 6.74
N ALA A 163 -12.54 -4.74 7.60
CA ALA A 163 -11.15 -4.94 7.17
C ALA A 163 -10.84 -6.44 6.95
N ALA A 164 -11.77 -7.32 7.35
CA ALA A 164 -11.80 -8.76 7.08
C ALA A 164 -13.27 -9.10 6.80
N ASP A 165 -13.64 -9.22 5.52
CA ASP A 165 -15.00 -9.58 5.13
C ASP A 165 -15.48 -10.84 5.85
N GLY A 166 -16.61 -10.68 6.56
CA GLY A 166 -17.61 -11.71 6.80
C GLY A 166 -17.24 -12.89 7.68
N ALA A 167 -17.32 -12.72 9.02
CA ALA A 167 -17.58 -13.87 9.89
C ALA A 167 -18.55 -13.49 11.01
N THR A 168 -19.68 -14.17 11.04
CA THR A 168 -20.70 -14.16 12.10
C THR A 168 -20.13 -14.67 13.42
N ALA A 169 -20.55 -14.03 14.53
CA ALA A 169 -20.15 -14.37 15.88
C ALA A 169 -20.47 -15.82 16.26
N GLY A 170 -19.44 -16.59 16.45
CA GLY A 170 -19.37 -17.88 17.16
C GLY A 170 -18.00 -17.97 17.79
N ALA A 171 -17.80 -18.78 18.83
CA ALA A 171 -16.54 -18.93 19.59
C ALA A 171 -15.28 -18.76 18.76
N PRO A 172 -14.11 -18.32 19.31
CA PRO A 172 -12.95 -17.98 18.50
C PRO A 172 -12.48 -19.20 17.70
N ALA A 173 -13.02 -19.30 16.48
CA ALA A 173 -12.53 -20.24 15.50
C ALA A 173 -11.10 -19.81 15.14
N ALA A 174 -10.22 -20.78 14.91
CA ALA A 174 -8.88 -20.52 14.40
C ALA A 174 -8.98 -19.56 13.20
N PRO A 175 -8.10 -18.55 13.09
CA PRO A 175 -8.19 -17.56 12.03
C PRO A 175 -8.10 -18.24 10.66
N VAL A 176 -9.18 -18.17 9.89
CA VAL A 176 -9.31 -18.79 8.56
C VAL A 176 -8.77 -17.83 7.51
N ARG A 177 -8.01 -18.36 6.55
CA ARG A 177 -7.53 -17.58 5.39
C ARG A 177 -8.69 -17.11 4.53
N ILE A 178 -8.55 -15.94 3.92
CA ILE A 178 -9.49 -15.44 2.93
C ILE A 178 -9.48 -16.40 1.73
N ALA A 179 -10.64 -16.96 1.40
CA ALA A 179 -10.78 -17.87 0.28
C ALA A 179 -10.49 -17.14 -1.05
N SER A 180 -9.77 -17.81 -1.94
CA SER A 180 -9.52 -17.28 -3.28
C SER A 180 -10.83 -17.19 -4.07
N PRO A 181 -11.12 -16.05 -4.73
CA PRO A 181 -12.33 -15.93 -5.54
C PRO A 181 -12.30 -16.90 -6.71
N ARG A 182 -13.36 -17.68 -6.88
CA ARG A 182 -13.52 -18.65 -7.96
C ARG A 182 -14.48 -18.08 -8.99
N GLY A 183 -13.95 -17.71 -10.15
CA GLY A 183 -14.74 -17.20 -11.29
C GLY A 183 -14.82 -18.18 -12.43
N MET A 184 -15.43 -17.74 -13.54
CA MET A 184 -15.60 -18.57 -14.74
C MET A 184 -14.25 -19.04 -15.35
N ASP A 185 -13.22 -18.20 -15.26
CA ASP A 185 -11.94 -18.48 -15.89
C ASP A 185 -11.01 -19.36 -15.04
N ASN A 186 -11.12 -19.32 -13.72
CA ASN A 186 -10.20 -19.98 -12.79
C ASN A 186 -10.84 -21.03 -11.89
N GLY A 187 -12.16 -21.16 -11.88
CA GLY A 187 -12.87 -22.10 -11.00
C GLY A 187 -12.43 -23.55 -11.24
N TRP A 188 -12.24 -23.96 -12.49
CA TRP A 188 -11.76 -25.29 -12.86
C TRP A 188 -10.35 -25.59 -12.32
N TRP A 189 -9.49 -24.57 -12.27
CA TRP A 189 -8.14 -24.69 -11.73
C TRP A 189 -8.16 -24.90 -10.23
N TRP A 190 -8.97 -24.11 -9.51
CA TRP A 190 -9.13 -24.24 -8.07
C TRP A 190 -9.78 -25.59 -7.69
N ASN A 191 -10.70 -26.11 -8.49
CA ASN A 191 -11.28 -27.42 -8.29
C ASN A 191 -10.21 -28.52 -8.41
N ALA A 192 -9.30 -28.40 -9.38
CA ALA A 192 -8.17 -29.33 -9.51
C ALA A 192 -7.21 -29.23 -8.31
N VAL A 193 -6.96 -28.03 -7.79
CA VAL A 193 -6.15 -27.82 -6.58
C VAL A 193 -6.81 -28.49 -5.37
N ASP A 194 -8.12 -28.39 -5.20
CA ASP A 194 -8.86 -29.09 -4.14
C ASP A 194 -8.74 -30.63 -4.26
N GLU A 195 -8.58 -31.14 -5.49
CA GLU A 195 -8.32 -32.55 -5.78
C GLU A 195 -6.83 -32.94 -5.64
N GLY A 196 -5.97 -32.01 -5.24
CA GLY A 196 -4.53 -32.23 -5.09
C GLY A 196 -3.73 -32.18 -6.38
N LYS A 197 -4.27 -31.56 -7.44
CA LYS A 197 -3.62 -31.46 -8.76
C LYS A 197 -3.35 -30.00 -9.12
N MET A 198 -2.16 -29.72 -9.61
CA MET A 198 -1.83 -28.45 -10.21
C MET A 198 -1.85 -28.56 -11.73
N LEU A 199 -2.81 -27.92 -12.36
CA LEU A 199 -2.97 -27.94 -13.82
C LEU A 199 -2.47 -26.63 -14.45
N ILE A 200 -1.94 -26.74 -15.66
CA ILE A 200 -1.55 -25.61 -16.50
C ILE A 200 -2.43 -25.60 -17.74
N GLN A 201 -3.08 -24.46 -18.01
CA GLN A 201 -3.93 -24.32 -19.20
C GLN A 201 -3.08 -24.35 -20.46
N ARG A 202 -3.54 -25.11 -21.49
CA ARG A 202 -2.88 -25.24 -22.78
C ARG A 202 -3.85 -24.89 -23.91
N CYS A 203 -3.41 -24.04 -24.84
CA CYS A 203 -4.17 -23.75 -26.03
C CYS A 203 -4.21 -24.96 -26.95
N LYS A 204 -5.40 -25.41 -27.39
CA LYS A 204 -5.52 -26.54 -28.34
C LYS A 204 -5.01 -26.21 -29.72
N ASN A 205 -5.03 -24.94 -30.15
CA ASN A 205 -4.63 -24.51 -31.46
C ASN A 205 -3.10 -24.37 -31.61
N CYS A 206 -2.43 -23.64 -30.72
CA CYS A 206 -0.99 -23.35 -30.81
C CYS A 206 -0.14 -23.99 -29.71
N GLN A 207 -0.75 -24.79 -28.83
CA GLN A 207 -0.11 -25.52 -27.74
C GLN A 207 0.56 -24.62 -26.68
N THR A 208 0.39 -23.31 -26.74
CA THR A 208 0.95 -22.37 -25.76
C THR A 208 0.37 -22.66 -24.36
N LEU A 209 1.26 -22.81 -23.40
CA LEU A 209 0.92 -22.96 -21.97
C LEU A 209 0.71 -21.60 -21.32
N ARG A 210 -0.22 -21.51 -20.38
CA ARG A 210 -0.53 -20.27 -19.69
C ARG A 210 -1.01 -20.50 -18.25
N HIS A 211 -0.52 -19.66 -17.37
CA HIS A 211 -0.96 -19.54 -15.99
C HIS A 211 -0.77 -18.05 -15.57
N PRO A 212 -1.71 -17.43 -14.85
CA PRO A 212 -3.03 -17.96 -14.45
C PRO A 212 -3.96 -18.23 -15.67
N PRO A 213 -5.02 -19.05 -15.48
CA PRO A 213 -6.01 -19.31 -16.53
C PRO A 213 -6.60 -18.04 -17.14
N ARG A 214 -6.83 -18.07 -18.44
CA ARG A 214 -7.41 -16.96 -19.21
C ARG A 214 -8.39 -17.49 -20.25
N PRO A 215 -9.47 -16.72 -20.61
CA PRO A 215 -10.49 -17.19 -21.55
C PRO A 215 -9.94 -17.39 -22.98
N MET A 216 -8.96 -16.58 -23.38
CA MET A 216 -8.44 -16.57 -24.76
C MET A 216 -6.92 -16.69 -24.76
N CYS A 217 -6.36 -17.36 -25.76
CA CYS A 217 -4.93 -17.47 -25.98
C CYS A 217 -4.33 -16.11 -26.41
N GLY A 218 -3.28 -15.65 -25.72
CA GLY A 218 -2.60 -14.40 -26.07
C GLY A 218 -1.84 -14.47 -27.40
N GLU A 219 -1.43 -15.66 -27.83
CA GLU A 219 -0.62 -15.84 -29.04
C GLU A 219 -1.49 -15.97 -30.32
N CYS A 220 -2.55 -16.80 -30.29
CA CYS A 220 -3.35 -17.09 -31.46
C CYS A 220 -4.83 -16.75 -31.34
N GLN A 221 -5.24 -16.12 -30.23
CA GLN A 221 -6.62 -15.67 -29.95
C GLN A 221 -7.69 -16.80 -29.93
N SER A 222 -7.28 -18.06 -29.94
CA SER A 222 -8.19 -19.20 -29.80
C SER A 222 -8.77 -19.24 -28.38
N THR A 223 -10.05 -19.58 -28.28
CA THR A 223 -10.75 -19.84 -27.02
C THR A 223 -10.75 -21.32 -26.63
N GLU A 224 -10.29 -22.22 -27.56
CA GLU A 224 -10.22 -23.65 -27.33
C GLU A 224 -8.99 -24.01 -26.50
N TRP A 225 -9.18 -24.73 -25.41
CA TRP A 225 -8.10 -25.15 -24.53
C TRP A 225 -8.33 -26.52 -23.91
N ASP A 226 -7.26 -27.07 -23.40
CA ASP A 226 -7.20 -28.20 -22.48
C ASP A 226 -6.18 -27.87 -21.35
N SER A 227 -5.78 -28.85 -20.57
CA SER A 227 -4.78 -28.67 -19.51
C SER A 227 -3.79 -29.82 -19.49
N ILE A 228 -2.61 -29.54 -18.94
CA ILE A 228 -1.62 -30.53 -18.56
C ILE A 228 -1.40 -30.44 -17.04
N GLU A 229 -0.99 -31.55 -16.43
CA GLU A 229 -0.58 -31.56 -15.03
C GLU A 229 0.86 -31.05 -14.91
N SER A 230 1.11 -30.15 -13.95
CA SER A 230 2.44 -29.61 -13.68
C SER A 230 3.25 -30.59 -12.86
N SER A 231 4.54 -30.69 -13.14
CA SER A 231 5.52 -31.36 -12.28
C SER A 231 5.69 -30.70 -10.93
N MET A 232 5.25 -29.43 -10.82
CA MET A 232 5.51 -28.54 -9.69
C MET A 232 7.01 -28.36 -9.37
N GLU A 233 7.88 -28.58 -10.35
CA GLU A 233 9.31 -28.27 -10.26
C GLU A 233 9.57 -26.92 -10.87
N GLY A 234 10.50 -26.15 -10.30
CA GLY A 234 10.82 -24.83 -10.83
C GLY A 234 11.95 -24.12 -10.09
N GLU A 235 12.05 -22.87 -10.33
CA GLU A 235 13.01 -21.98 -9.65
C GLU A 235 12.37 -20.66 -9.25
N VAL A 236 12.87 -20.04 -8.20
CA VAL A 236 12.44 -18.73 -7.74
C VAL A 236 12.88 -17.68 -8.77
N PHE A 237 11.92 -17.14 -9.52
CA PHE A 237 12.16 -16.07 -10.48
C PHE A 237 12.28 -14.70 -9.79
N SER A 238 11.42 -14.45 -8.81
CA SER A 238 11.43 -13.25 -7.97
C SER A 238 10.71 -13.54 -6.67
N PHE A 239 11.00 -12.80 -5.62
CA PHE A 239 10.26 -12.94 -4.36
C PHE A 239 10.25 -11.64 -3.57
N THR A 240 9.35 -11.59 -2.59
CA THR A 240 9.29 -10.57 -1.57
C THR A 240 8.88 -11.18 -0.24
N THR A 241 9.28 -10.54 0.84
CA THR A 241 8.88 -10.96 2.18
C THR A 241 7.92 -9.93 2.76
N LEU A 242 6.73 -10.37 3.11
CA LEU A 242 5.71 -9.54 3.74
C LEU A 242 5.87 -9.64 5.26
N HIS A 243 6.09 -8.51 5.90
CA HIS A 243 6.17 -8.38 7.36
C HIS A 243 4.88 -7.77 7.93
N TYR A 244 4.25 -6.88 7.14
CA TYR A 244 3.08 -6.10 7.54
C TYR A 244 2.25 -5.66 6.31
N PRO A 245 0.91 -5.45 6.44
CA PRO A 245 0.07 -5.74 7.61
C PRO A 245 -0.11 -7.24 7.85
N LYS A 246 -0.25 -7.63 9.12
CA LYS A 246 -0.51 -9.03 9.47
C LYS A 246 -1.99 -9.34 9.29
N VAL A 247 -2.30 -10.14 8.29
CA VAL A 247 -3.66 -10.62 8.01
C VAL A 247 -3.88 -11.93 8.76
N PRO A 248 -5.02 -12.13 9.44
CA PRO A 248 -5.35 -13.37 10.13
C PRO A 248 -5.27 -14.60 9.20
N GLY A 249 -4.83 -15.74 9.72
CA GLY A 249 -4.69 -16.98 8.95
C GLY A 249 -3.37 -17.15 8.20
N TYR A 250 -2.44 -16.18 8.32
CA TYR A 250 -1.09 -16.26 7.73
C TYR A 250 0.00 -16.20 8.79
N SER A 251 1.07 -16.95 8.57
CA SER A 251 2.30 -16.86 9.38
C SER A 251 3.25 -15.84 8.78
N TYR A 252 3.83 -14.99 9.63
CA TYR A 252 4.76 -13.92 9.21
C TYR A 252 6.13 -14.11 9.84
N PRO A 253 7.23 -13.76 9.15
CA PRO A 253 7.30 -13.19 7.80
C PRO A 253 6.77 -14.15 6.73
N LEU A 254 6.01 -13.63 5.75
CA LEU A 254 5.43 -14.44 4.68
C LEU A 254 6.23 -14.24 3.40
N CYS A 255 6.93 -15.26 2.95
CA CYS A 255 7.65 -15.22 1.67
C CYS A 255 6.70 -15.53 0.52
N CYS A 256 6.44 -14.54 -0.33
CA CYS A 256 5.69 -14.65 -1.58
C CYS A 256 6.67 -14.66 -2.75
N ALA A 257 6.58 -15.64 -3.62
CA ALA A 257 7.48 -15.77 -4.76
C ALA A 257 6.73 -15.94 -6.09
N VAL A 258 7.31 -15.42 -7.14
CA VAL A 258 7.03 -15.81 -8.52
C VAL A 258 7.97 -16.97 -8.84
N ILE A 259 7.40 -18.11 -9.19
CA ILE A 259 8.15 -19.32 -9.49
C ILE A 259 8.04 -19.60 -10.98
N GLN A 260 9.19 -19.71 -11.64
CA GLN A 260 9.30 -20.16 -13.01
C GLN A 260 9.21 -21.69 -13.00
N LEU A 261 8.10 -22.25 -13.47
CA LEU A 261 7.90 -23.69 -13.55
C LEU A 261 8.71 -24.32 -14.70
N ALA A 262 9.06 -25.59 -14.56
CA ALA A 262 9.79 -26.34 -15.57
C ALA A 262 9.05 -26.39 -16.92
N GLU A 263 7.72 -26.31 -16.92
CA GLU A 263 6.88 -26.27 -18.11
C GLU A 263 6.89 -24.90 -18.83
N GLY A 264 7.58 -23.89 -18.27
CA GLY A 264 7.75 -22.58 -18.91
C GLY A 264 6.73 -21.51 -18.51
N THR A 265 5.75 -21.83 -17.64
CA THR A 265 4.83 -20.84 -17.08
C THR A 265 5.31 -20.35 -15.72
N ARG A 266 4.65 -19.33 -15.18
CA ARG A 266 4.95 -18.78 -13.85
C ARG A 266 3.74 -18.88 -12.95
N ILE A 267 3.99 -19.15 -11.67
CA ILE A 267 2.98 -19.10 -10.61
C ILE A 267 3.43 -18.20 -9.47
N VAL A 268 2.48 -17.49 -8.87
CA VAL A 268 2.71 -16.80 -7.59
C VAL A 268 2.30 -17.75 -6.47
N SER A 269 3.22 -18.01 -5.56
CA SER A 269 2.97 -18.90 -4.41
C SER A 269 3.87 -18.53 -3.22
N ASN A 270 3.82 -19.31 -2.15
CA ASN A 270 4.68 -19.14 -1.00
C ASN A 270 5.87 -20.10 -1.03
N ILE A 271 7.04 -19.61 -0.61
CA ILE A 271 8.18 -20.47 -0.24
C ILE A 271 8.08 -20.75 1.25
N VAL A 272 8.09 -22.04 1.60
CA VAL A 272 7.95 -22.53 2.96
C VAL A 272 9.03 -23.56 3.29
N GLY A 273 9.19 -23.92 4.56
CA GLY A 273 10.18 -24.91 4.99
C GLY A 273 11.63 -24.39 5.05
N ILE A 274 11.82 -23.09 4.87
CA ILE A 274 13.12 -22.41 4.93
C ILE A 274 12.92 -21.02 5.53
N ASP A 275 13.96 -20.47 6.15
CA ASP A 275 13.95 -19.10 6.60
C ASP A 275 13.86 -18.15 5.38
N HIS A 276 13.02 -17.12 5.47
CA HIS A 276 12.80 -16.16 4.38
C HIS A 276 14.10 -15.43 3.96
N GLU A 277 15.05 -15.23 4.88
CA GLU A 277 16.36 -14.61 4.59
C GLU A 277 17.27 -15.52 3.73
N GLN A 278 17.00 -16.81 3.68
CA GLN A 278 17.75 -17.77 2.90
C GLN A 278 17.20 -17.96 1.49
N VAL A 279 16.00 -17.42 1.19
CA VAL A 279 15.41 -17.48 -0.15
C VAL A 279 16.21 -16.62 -1.12
N LYS A 280 16.51 -17.15 -2.31
CA LYS A 280 17.30 -16.48 -3.35
C LYS A 280 16.68 -16.65 -4.72
N ILE A 281 16.82 -15.66 -5.57
CA ILE A 281 16.49 -15.78 -7.00
C ILE A 281 17.36 -16.90 -7.61
N GLY A 282 16.75 -17.75 -8.45
CA GLY A 282 17.39 -18.94 -9.05
C GLY A 282 17.41 -20.17 -8.13
N MET A 283 16.89 -20.08 -6.89
CA MET A 283 16.78 -21.25 -6.01
C MET A 283 15.83 -22.28 -6.63
N ARG A 284 16.30 -23.54 -6.73
CA ARG A 284 15.47 -24.65 -7.18
C ARG A 284 14.44 -24.98 -6.11
N VAL A 285 13.20 -25.19 -6.55
CA VAL A 285 12.08 -25.47 -5.65
C VAL A 285 11.20 -26.57 -6.24
N LYS A 286 10.56 -27.30 -5.33
CA LYS A 286 9.53 -28.29 -5.65
C LYS A 286 8.27 -28.00 -4.87
N GLY A 287 7.16 -27.94 -5.59
CA GLY A 287 5.86 -27.68 -5.00
C GLY A 287 5.11 -28.94 -4.60
N LYS A 288 4.16 -28.77 -3.73
CA LYS A 288 3.10 -29.73 -3.41
C LYS A 288 1.83 -28.98 -3.03
N ILE A 289 0.69 -29.59 -3.24
CA ILE A 289 -0.60 -29.07 -2.79
C ILE A 289 -0.80 -29.50 -1.36
N GLU A 290 -1.04 -28.54 -0.48
CA GLU A 290 -1.20 -28.76 0.95
C GLU A 290 -2.50 -28.18 1.47
N GLN A 291 -3.08 -28.89 2.41
CA GLN A 291 -4.19 -28.38 3.20
C GLN A 291 -3.66 -27.39 4.25
N ILE A 292 -4.03 -26.14 4.13
CA ILE A 292 -3.54 -25.05 4.98
C ILE A 292 -4.47 -24.80 6.17
N ASP A 293 -5.76 -24.98 5.94
CA ASP A 293 -6.81 -24.96 6.96
C ASP A 293 -7.94 -25.93 6.56
N GLU A 294 -9.02 -25.98 7.34
CA GLU A 294 -10.12 -26.94 7.12
C GLU A 294 -10.76 -26.86 5.72
N LYS A 295 -10.62 -25.75 5.01
CA LYS A 295 -11.31 -25.45 3.74
C LYS A 295 -10.38 -25.07 2.61
N THR A 296 -9.07 -24.89 2.85
CA THR A 296 -8.17 -24.27 1.90
C THR A 296 -7.03 -25.20 1.52
N MET A 297 -7.00 -25.61 0.25
CA MET A 297 -5.88 -26.29 -0.38
C MET A 297 -5.08 -25.27 -1.19
N LEU A 298 -3.76 -25.25 -1.05
CA LEU A 298 -2.87 -24.34 -1.80
C LEU A 298 -1.62 -25.05 -2.30
N PRO A 299 -1.11 -24.70 -3.49
CA PRO A 299 0.24 -25.05 -3.89
C PRO A 299 1.24 -24.29 -3.03
N GLN A 300 2.16 -25.01 -2.38
CA GLN A 300 3.27 -24.45 -1.62
C GLN A 300 4.58 -24.99 -2.16
N PHE A 301 5.65 -24.21 -2.09
CA PHE A 301 6.93 -24.59 -2.65
C PHE A 301 8.02 -24.64 -1.58
N TYR A 302 8.87 -25.64 -1.69
CA TYR A 302 9.97 -25.95 -0.79
C TYR A 302 11.28 -25.93 -1.56
N PRO A 303 12.41 -25.63 -0.94
CA PRO A 303 13.73 -25.87 -1.54
C PRO A 303 13.84 -27.32 -2.02
N ALA A 304 14.37 -27.53 -3.24
CA ALA A 304 14.52 -28.86 -3.85
C ALA A 304 15.78 -29.56 -3.36
#